data_e1668b29f423f62d911c4bcb5f3dc9f3
#
_entry.id   e1668b29f423f62d911c4bcb5f3dc9f3
#
_cell.length_a   1.000
_cell.length_b   1.000
_cell.length_c   1.000
_cell.angle_alpha   90.00
_cell.angle_beta   90.00
_cell.angle_gamma   90.00
#
_symmetry.space_group_name_H-M   'P 1'
#
loop_
_entity.id
_entity.type
_entity.pdbx_description
1 polymer ?
#
loop_
_entity_poly.entity_id
_entity_poly.type
_entity_poly.pdbx_seq_one_letter_code
_entity_poly.pdbx_strand_id
1 'polypeptide(L)'
;MKPYGTEREFTQAERRTRKKRRKRERRMESKKVVVVGAGAAGLMAASAAAMYGASVTLIEKNKRVGRKIMITGKGRCNVCNNCDVETFIRNVPTNGKFLYSAINKLTPEDTVAFFEGLGLSLKTERGNRVFPQSDKAVDVVDTLYNYVKNCGCKIVEDTAEELLLENGEAVGVKCKNKTYYADSVIICCGGKSYPLTGSTGDGYTLAKQAGHTIVPLKPSLVPLESKNLDCKSMQGLALKNVGLKIVDTQSGKTVYDDFGEMLFTHFGMSGPTVLSASSHIRDISDGRYNAVIDIKPALSHEQLEKRLQRDFDENHNKDVSNSFTKLLPKKLVVPVLKRWGIPFDKKCNSVTKEERRTLCELLKAFTVEISGFRPIEEAIITSGGVKTTEINPKTMESRLVKGLYFAGEVIDCDAYTGGFNLQIAWSTGNLAGESAAY
;
A
#
# COMPACT_ATOMS: atom_id res chain seq x y z
N MET A 1 -53.38 -7.77 57.18
CA MET A 1 -52.66 -6.47 57.15
C MET A 1 -51.24 -6.76 56.69
N LYS A 2 -50.88 -6.32 55.49
CA LYS A 2 -49.49 -6.35 54.95
C LYS A 2 -48.98 -4.91 55.04
N PRO A 3 -47.73 -4.69 55.47
CA PRO A 3 -47.20 -3.32 55.51
C PRO A 3 -46.70 -2.93 54.09
N TYR A 4 -47.13 -1.81 53.63
CA TYR A 4 -46.65 -1.10 52.47
C TYR A 4 -45.19 -0.62 52.71
N GLY A 5 -44.24 -1.12 51.89
CA GLY A 5 -42.91 -0.55 51.84
C GLY A 5 -42.91 0.72 50.98
N THR A 6 -42.69 1.86 51.59
CA THR A 6 -42.53 3.13 50.95
C THR A 6 -41.27 3.16 50.10
N GLU A 7 -41.41 3.27 48.78
CA GLU A 7 -40.29 3.56 47.90
C GLU A 7 -39.75 4.98 48.26
N ARG A 8 -38.52 5.01 48.75
CA ARG A 8 -37.82 6.27 49.08
C ARG A 8 -37.50 7.01 47.77
N GLU A 9 -38.21 8.09 47.50
CA GLU A 9 -37.87 9.00 46.40
C GLU A 9 -36.50 9.65 46.65
N PHE A 10 -35.54 9.37 45.75
CA PHE A 10 -34.22 9.97 45.84
C PHE A 10 -34.26 11.45 45.43
N THR A 11 -33.66 12.33 46.22
CA THR A 11 -33.50 13.73 45.93
C THR A 11 -32.71 13.95 44.65
N GLN A 12 -32.85 15.11 44.03
CA GLN A 12 -32.07 15.49 42.82
C GLN A 12 -30.55 15.41 43.04
N ALA A 13 -30.08 15.74 44.23
CA ALA A 13 -28.70 15.65 44.65
C ALA A 13 -28.20 14.19 44.70
N GLU A 14 -29.02 13.29 45.29
CA GLU A 14 -28.72 11.86 45.34
C GLU A 14 -28.73 11.21 43.95
N ARG A 15 -29.67 11.61 43.09
CA ARG A 15 -29.69 11.18 41.65
C ARG A 15 -28.45 11.65 40.89
N ARG A 16 -27.99 12.90 41.15
CA ARG A 16 -26.74 13.44 40.56
C ARG A 16 -25.51 12.72 41.08
N THR A 17 -25.44 12.43 42.38
CA THR A 17 -24.34 11.69 43.04
C THR A 17 -24.29 10.25 42.54
N ARG A 18 -25.45 9.56 42.46
CA ARG A 18 -25.57 8.21 41.92
C ARG A 18 -25.19 8.13 40.41
N LYS A 19 -25.55 9.15 39.62
CA LYS A 19 -25.16 9.29 38.22
C LYS A 19 -23.66 9.54 38.05
N LYS A 20 -23.05 10.37 38.92
CA LYS A 20 -21.60 10.58 39.00
C LYS A 20 -20.88 9.33 39.45
N ARG A 21 -21.40 8.60 40.47
CA ARG A 21 -20.84 7.34 40.96
C ARG A 21 -20.93 6.24 39.90
N ARG A 22 -22.08 6.05 39.22
CA ARG A 22 -22.22 5.13 38.07
C ARG A 22 -21.32 5.47 36.91
N LYS A 23 -21.14 6.79 36.61
CA LYS A 23 -20.20 7.25 35.58
C LYS A 23 -18.73 7.00 35.97
N ARG A 24 -18.42 7.10 37.28
CA ARG A 24 -17.09 6.78 37.83
C ARG A 24 -16.85 5.27 37.89
N GLU A 25 -17.83 4.45 38.28
CA GLU A 25 -17.80 3.00 38.26
C GLU A 25 -17.68 2.46 36.83
N ARG A 26 -18.47 2.98 35.83
CA ARG A 26 -18.30 2.66 34.41
C ARG A 26 -16.94 3.09 33.85
N ARG A 27 -16.34 4.15 34.39
CA ARG A 27 -15.00 4.60 34.00
C ARG A 27 -13.89 3.72 34.67
N MET A 28 -14.20 3.05 35.77
CA MET A 28 -13.31 2.07 36.40
C MET A 28 -13.37 0.68 35.73
N GLU A 29 -14.43 0.40 34.96
CA GLU A 29 -14.60 -0.85 34.18
C GLU A 29 -14.26 -0.68 32.69
N SER A 30 -13.86 0.52 32.22
CA SER A 30 -13.50 0.72 30.81
C SER A 30 -12.18 0.01 30.49
N LYS A 31 -12.20 -0.88 29.51
CA LYS A 31 -11.02 -1.63 29.04
C LYS A 31 -9.92 -0.66 28.62
N LYS A 32 -8.70 -0.89 29.06
CA LYS A 32 -7.53 -0.11 28.67
C LYS A 32 -6.93 -0.69 27.41
N VAL A 33 -6.82 0.14 26.38
CA VAL A 33 -6.22 -0.25 25.09
C VAL A 33 -4.99 0.58 24.83
N VAL A 34 -3.88 -0.07 24.55
CA VAL A 34 -2.65 0.57 24.05
C VAL A 34 -2.53 0.29 22.56
N VAL A 35 -2.40 1.36 21.77
CA VAL A 35 -2.13 1.28 20.32
C VAL A 35 -0.71 1.75 20.06
N VAL A 36 0.09 0.95 19.38
CA VAL A 36 1.49 1.24 19.08
C VAL A 36 1.65 1.64 17.59
N GLY A 37 2.01 2.88 17.37
CA GLY A 37 2.17 3.52 16.05
C GLY A 37 0.95 4.33 15.63
N ALA A 38 1.13 5.64 15.43
CA ALA A 38 0.08 6.58 15.00
C ALA A 38 0.13 6.85 13.49
N GLY A 39 0.27 5.77 12.71
CA GLY A 39 0.04 5.77 11.25
C GLY A 39 -1.44 5.63 10.91
N ALA A 40 -1.75 5.30 9.67
CA ALA A 40 -3.11 5.09 9.17
C ALA A 40 -3.90 4.10 10.03
N ALA A 41 -3.36 2.89 10.20
CA ALA A 41 -4.03 1.84 10.98
C ALA A 41 -4.20 2.23 12.47
N GLY A 42 -3.16 2.82 13.07
CA GLY A 42 -3.21 3.15 14.50
C GLY A 42 -4.15 4.29 14.84
N LEU A 43 -4.25 5.33 14.01
CA LEU A 43 -5.23 6.41 14.19
C LEU A 43 -6.66 5.87 14.10
N MET A 44 -6.92 4.99 13.13
CA MET A 44 -8.23 4.35 12.98
C MET A 44 -8.52 3.38 14.14
N ALA A 45 -7.54 2.55 14.56
CA ALA A 45 -7.71 1.62 15.67
C ALA A 45 -7.98 2.35 17.00
N ALA A 46 -7.26 3.43 17.26
CA ALA A 46 -7.44 4.23 18.47
C ALA A 46 -8.82 4.87 18.52
N SER A 47 -9.28 5.47 17.42
CA SER A 47 -10.62 6.08 17.37
C SER A 47 -11.71 5.02 17.49
N ALA A 48 -11.59 3.88 16.80
CA ALA A 48 -12.54 2.79 16.89
C ALA A 48 -12.64 2.25 18.34
N ALA A 49 -11.52 1.91 18.98
CA ALA A 49 -11.53 1.44 20.35
C ALA A 49 -12.18 2.43 21.32
N ALA A 50 -11.89 3.73 21.18
CA ALA A 50 -12.50 4.76 22.02
C ALA A 50 -14.00 4.92 21.79
N MET A 51 -14.48 4.79 20.56
CA MET A 51 -15.91 4.82 20.20
C MET A 51 -16.68 3.69 20.86
N TYR A 52 -16.04 2.51 21.03
CA TYR A 52 -16.61 1.37 21.77
C TYR A 52 -16.36 1.43 23.29
N GLY A 53 -15.89 2.56 23.80
CA GLY A 53 -15.85 2.86 25.25
C GLY A 53 -14.54 2.52 25.94
N ALA A 54 -13.50 2.11 25.23
CA ALA A 54 -12.19 1.86 25.80
C ALA A 54 -11.47 3.15 26.22
N SER A 55 -10.59 3.04 27.22
CA SER A 55 -9.62 4.08 27.57
C SER A 55 -8.34 3.87 26.76
N VAL A 56 -8.11 4.70 25.76
CA VAL A 56 -7.07 4.50 24.73
C VAL A 56 -5.83 5.34 24.99
N THR A 57 -4.66 4.71 24.94
CA THR A 57 -3.35 5.37 24.84
C THR A 57 -2.74 5.01 23.49
N LEU A 58 -2.53 6.01 22.62
CA LEU A 58 -1.88 5.88 21.32
C LEU A 58 -0.42 6.34 21.44
N ILE A 59 0.52 5.42 21.19
CA ILE A 59 1.96 5.65 21.30
C ILE A 59 2.53 5.92 19.91
N GLU A 60 3.26 7.01 19.75
CA GLU A 60 3.96 7.38 18.51
C GLU A 60 5.40 7.82 18.84
N LYS A 61 6.37 7.27 18.11
CA LYS A 61 7.79 7.62 18.33
C LYS A 61 8.23 8.94 17.71
N ASN A 62 7.47 9.44 16.75
CA ASN A 62 7.74 10.71 16.08
C ASN A 62 6.90 11.83 16.71
N LYS A 63 7.38 13.06 16.62
CA LYS A 63 6.64 14.27 17.06
C LYS A 63 5.32 14.47 16.32
N ARG A 64 5.17 13.95 15.11
CA ARG A 64 3.98 14.11 14.28
C ARG A 64 3.43 12.74 13.86
N VAL A 65 2.11 12.57 14.04
CA VAL A 65 1.38 11.40 13.57
C VAL A 65 1.25 11.37 12.04
N GLY A 66 0.97 10.22 11.46
CA GLY A 66 0.58 10.08 10.05
C GLY A 66 1.68 10.41 9.03
N ARG A 67 2.96 10.40 9.41
CA ARG A 67 4.07 10.82 8.52
C ARG A 67 4.09 10.10 7.19
N LYS A 68 3.82 8.78 7.16
CA LYS A 68 3.78 8.02 5.89
C LYS A 68 2.56 8.41 5.05
N ILE A 69 1.41 8.74 5.67
CA ILE A 69 0.23 9.23 4.94
C ILE A 69 0.58 10.48 4.14
N MET A 70 1.35 11.40 4.72
CA MET A 70 1.71 12.69 4.11
C MET A 70 2.50 12.58 2.80
N ILE A 71 3.21 11.47 2.58
CA ILE A 71 3.99 11.26 1.35
C ILE A 71 3.24 10.41 0.31
N THR A 72 2.11 9.79 0.69
CA THR A 72 1.32 8.96 -0.24
C THR A 72 0.70 9.79 -1.36
N GLY A 73 0.48 9.18 -2.52
CA GLY A 73 -0.11 9.87 -3.66
C GLY A 73 0.66 11.13 -4.11
N LYS A 74 1.98 11.16 -3.93
CA LYS A 74 2.85 12.32 -4.19
C LYS A 74 2.46 13.56 -3.35
N GLY A 75 2.16 13.34 -2.07
CA GLY A 75 1.76 14.40 -1.13
C GLY A 75 0.28 14.76 -1.17
N ARG A 76 -0.53 14.06 -1.99
CA ARG A 76 -1.99 14.29 -2.10
C ARG A 76 -2.81 13.36 -1.21
N CYS A 77 -2.29 12.23 -0.82
CA CYS A 77 -2.94 11.10 -0.16
C CYS A 77 -4.06 10.46 -1.00
N ASN A 78 -3.78 9.31 -1.62
CA ASN A 78 -4.82 8.47 -2.22
C ASN A 78 -5.52 7.69 -1.11
N VAL A 79 -6.61 8.22 -0.57
CA VAL A 79 -7.29 7.76 0.65
C VAL A 79 -7.77 6.31 0.51
N CYS A 80 -8.42 5.99 -0.60
CA CYS A 80 -8.90 4.64 -0.92
C CYS A 80 -9.11 4.50 -2.44
N ASN A 81 -9.51 3.31 -2.86
CA ASN A 81 -10.08 3.07 -4.19
C ASN A 81 -11.57 2.84 -4.04
N ASN A 82 -12.40 3.66 -4.66
CA ASN A 82 -13.86 3.55 -4.58
C ASN A 82 -14.39 2.43 -5.49
N CYS A 83 -14.12 1.20 -5.09
CA CYS A 83 -14.56 -0.02 -5.76
C CYS A 83 -15.30 -0.95 -4.78
N ASP A 84 -16.03 -1.93 -5.32
CA ASP A 84 -16.66 -2.97 -4.51
C ASP A 84 -15.63 -3.90 -3.85
N VAL A 85 -16.07 -4.67 -2.85
CA VAL A 85 -15.22 -5.56 -2.05
C VAL A 85 -14.54 -6.63 -2.91
N GLU A 86 -15.24 -7.22 -3.88
CA GLU A 86 -14.69 -8.27 -4.74
C GLU A 86 -13.57 -7.72 -5.63
N THR A 87 -13.79 -6.55 -6.22
CA THR A 87 -12.77 -5.82 -6.99
C THR A 87 -11.61 -5.44 -6.09
N PHE A 88 -11.87 -5.01 -4.85
CA PHE A 88 -10.82 -4.72 -3.88
C PHE A 88 -9.93 -5.95 -3.64
N ILE A 89 -10.52 -7.08 -3.28
CA ILE A 89 -9.79 -8.33 -2.96
C ILE A 89 -8.96 -8.82 -4.16
N ARG A 90 -9.46 -8.69 -5.38
CA ARG A 90 -8.69 -9.01 -6.60
C ARG A 90 -7.42 -8.15 -6.77
N ASN A 91 -7.41 -6.95 -6.19
CA ASN A 91 -6.25 -6.05 -6.20
C ASN A 91 -5.29 -6.25 -5.02
N VAL A 92 -5.48 -7.32 -4.23
CA VAL A 92 -4.60 -7.72 -3.14
C VAL A 92 -3.95 -9.07 -3.49
N PRO A 93 -2.80 -9.09 -4.18
CA PRO A 93 -2.15 -10.31 -4.62
C PRO A 93 -1.63 -11.18 -3.48
N THR A 94 -1.35 -10.58 -2.31
CA THR A 94 -0.82 -11.27 -1.14
C THR A 94 -1.89 -11.39 -0.05
N ASN A 95 -2.33 -12.62 0.24
CA ASN A 95 -3.29 -12.95 1.30
C ASN A 95 -4.63 -12.17 1.27
N GLY A 96 -5.12 -11.75 0.08
CA GLY A 96 -6.34 -10.94 -0.05
C GLY A 96 -7.56 -11.53 0.67
N LYS A 97 -7.73 -12.86 0.65
CA LYS A 97 -8.86 -13.54 1.30
C LYS A 97 -8.89 -13.34 2.82
N PHE A 98 -7.75 -13.11 3.47
CA PHE A 98 -7.67 -12.80 4.89
C PHE A 98 -8.40 -11.51 5.25
N LEU A 99 -8.48 -10.56 4.32
CA LEU A 99 -9.01 -9.23 4.55
C LEU A 99 -10.54 -9.12 4.42
N TYR A 100 -11.25 -10.16 3.97
CA TYR A 100 -12.70 -10.08 3.74
C TYR A 100 -13.48 -9.50 4.92
N SER A 101 -13.20 -9.97 6.15
CA SER A 101 -13.92 -9.49 7.34
C SER A 101 -13.65 -8.01 7.61
N ALA A 102 -12.40 -7.59 7.51
CA ALA A 102 -12.03 -6.20 7.76
C ALA A 102 -12.59 -5.26 6.69
N ILE A 103 -12.49 -5.64 5.40
CA ILE A 103 -12.99 -4.80 4.29
C ILE A 103 -14.52 -4.72 4.29
N ASN A 104 -15.23 -5.81 4.62
CA ASN A 104 -16.70 -5.76 4.78
C ASN A 104 -17.14 -4.96 6.02
N LYS A 105 -16.29 -4.86 7.06
CA LYS A 105 -16.60 -4.07 8.25
C LYS A 105 -16.42 -2.56 8.03
N LEU A 106 -15.50 -2.17 7.18
CA LEU A 106 -15.29 -0.79 6.73
C LEU A 106 -14.92 -0.82 5.24
N THR A 107 -15.92 -0.72 4.38
CA THR A 107 -15.75 -0.75 2.92
C THR A 107 -15.07 0.53 2.40
N PRO A 108 -14.61 0.55 1.13
CA PRO A 108 -14.14 1.80 0.52
C PRO A 108 -15.20 2.90 0.52
N GLU A 109 -16.48 2.57 0.29
CA GLU A 109 -17.60 3.51 0.35
C GLU A 109 -17.80 4.06 1.77
N ASP A 110 -17.77 3.18 2.80
CA ASP A 110 -17.83 3.60 4.19
C ASP A 110 -16.65 4.51 4.57
N THR A 111 -15.47 4.24 4.00
CA THR A 111 -14.28 5.08 4.22
C THR A 111 -14.47 6.47 3.64
N VAL A 112 -15.05 6.60 2.45
CA VAL A 112 -15.40 7.91 1.86
C VAL A 112 -16.39 8.63 2.77
N ALA A 113 -17.50 7.96 3.14
CA ALA A 113 -18.53 8.51 4.01
C ALA A 113 -17.96 8.92 5.39
N PHE A 114 -17.03 8.13 5.95
CA PHE A 114 -16.36 8.44 7.20
C PHE A 114 -15.59 9.76 7.13
N PHE A 115 -14.71 9.94 6.14
CA PHE A 115 -13.92 11.16 6.00
C PHE A 115 -14.80 12.38 5.68
N GLU A 116 -15.79 12.23 4.81
CA GLU A 116 -16.75 13.30 4.50
C GLU A 116 -17.59 13.68 5.72
N GLY A 117 -18.02 12.71 6.52
CA GLY A 117 -18.70 12.92 7.80
C GLY A 117 -17.86 13.68 8.84
N LEU A 118 -16.53 13.63 8.73
CA LEU A 118 -15.60 14.44 9.53
C LEU A 118 -15.32 15.83 8.92
N GLY A 119 -15.96 16.17 7.79
CA GLY A 119 -15.83 17.46 7.12
C GLY A 119 -14.68 17.54 6.09
N LEU A 120 -14.05 16.41 5.75
CA LEU A 120 -13.04 16.35 4.71
C LEU A 120 -13.69 16.07 3.35
N SER A 121 -13.82 17.08 2.50
CA SER A 121 -14.33 16.91 1.14
C SER A 121 -13.39 16.07 0.29
N LEU A 122 -13.95 15.05 -0.38
CA LEU A 122 -13.21 14.11 -1.23
C LEU A 122 -13.61 14.25 -2.69
N LYS A 123 -12.76 13.76 -3.60
CA LYS A 123 -13.03 13.62 -5.03
C LYS A 123 -12.54 12.28 -5.53
N THR A 124 -13.30 11.69 -6.47
CA THR A 124 -12.89 10.46 -7.15
C THR A 124 -12.31 10.80 -8.52
N GLU A 125 -11.09 10.35 -8.80
CA GLU A 125 -10.39 10.51 -10.06
C GLU A 125 -10.42 9.22 -10.90
N ARG A 126 -9.88 9.28 -12.12
CA ARG A 126 -9.76 8.13 -13.03
C ARG A 126 -9.17 6.92 -12.29
N GLY A 127 -9.75 5.75 -12.50
CA GLY A 127 -9.36 4.50 -11.83
C GLY A 127 -9.86 4.40 -10.40
N ASN A 128 -10.97 5.08 -10.10
CA ASN A 128 -11.66 5.07 -8.80
C ASN A 128 -10.78 5.53 -7.62
N ARG A 129 -9.72 6.28 -7.88
CA ARG A 129 -8.80 6.78 -6.86
C ARG A 129 -9.41 7.97 -6.12
N VAL A 130 -9.48 7.88 -4.81
CA VAL A 130 -10.08 8.93 -3.97
C VAL A 130 -9.01 9.81 -3.35
N PHE A 131 -9.15 11.11 -3.52
CA PHE A 131 -8.24 12.14 -2.98
C PHE A 131 -9.00 13.20 -2.22
N PRO A 132 -8.37 13.92 -1.25
CA PRO A 132 -8.97 15.13 -0.70
C PRO A 132 -9.13 16.18 -1.81
N GLN A 133 -10.22 16.95 -1.75
CA GLN A 133 -10.49 18.00 -2.73
C GLN A 133 -9.37 19.05 -2.81
N SER A 134 -8.69 19.29 -1.69
CA SER A 134 -7.54 20.19 -1.57
C SER A 134 -6.25 19.71 -2.23
N ASP A 135 -6.17 18.42 -2.58
CA ASP A 135 -4.93 17.75 -3.02
C ASP A 135 -3.79 17.79 -1.98
N LYS A 136 -4.11 17.87 -0.69
CA LYS A 136 -3.14 17.95 0.40
C LYS A 136 -3.31 16.79 1.38
N ALA A 137 -2.32 15.91 1.47
CA ALA A 137 -2.31 14.79 2.42
C ALA A 137 -2.37 15.24 3.89
N VAL A 138 -1.92 16.45 4.18
CA VAL A 138 -1.96 17.03 5.53
C VAL A 138 -3.38 17.13 6.04
N ASP A 139 -4.36 17.47 5.20
CA ASP A 139 -5.75 17.61 5.61
C ASP A 139 -6.35 16.28 6.07
N VAL A 140 -5.96 15.17 5.42
CA VAL A 140 -6.34 13.81 5.85
C VAL A 140 -5.77 13.49 7.24
N VAL A 141 -4.48 13.83 7.46
CA VAL A 141 -3.81 13.56 8.75
C VAL A 141 -4.42 14.42 9.86
N ASP A 142 -4.63 15.72 9.61
CA ASP A 142 -5.15 16.64 10.61
C ASP A 142 -6.63 16.31 10.96
N THR A 143 -7.43 15.88 9.98
CA THR A 143 -8.79 15.38 10.21
C THR A 143 -8.79 14.18 11.15
N LEU A 144 -7.97 13.16 10.88
CA LEU A 144 -7.87 11.97 11.74
C LEU A 144 -7.30 12.30 13.12
N TYR A 145 -6.28 13.14 13.21
CA TYR A 145 -5.68 13.56 14.47
C TYR A 145 -6.70 14.23 15.37
N ASN A 146 -7.47 15.18 14.83
CA ASN A 146 -8.51 15.87 15.55
C ASN A 146 -9.62 14.91 15.99
N TYR A 147 -10.01 13.99 15.12
CA TYR A 147 -11.01 12.98 15.43
C TYR A 147 -10.58 12.09 16.61
N VAL A 148 -9.35 11.54 16.57
CA VAL A 148 -8.78 10.72 17.65
C VAL A 148 -8.76 11.49 18.98
N LYS A 149 -8.38 12.78 18.97
CA LYS A 149 -8.43 13.63 20.16
C LYS A 149 -9.85 13.86 20.67
N ASN A 150 -10.79 14.12 19.79
CA ASN A 150 -12.20 14.33 20.14
C ASN A 150 -12.85 13.05 20.71
N CYS A 151 -12.39 11.85 20.30
CA CYS A 151 -12.76 10.58 20.91
C CYS A 151 -12.19 10.40 22.33
N GLY A 152 -11.32 11.29 22.81
CA GLY A 152 -10.72 11.24 24.14
C GLY A 152 -9.49 10.35 24.25
N CYS A 153 -8.88 9.95 23.13
CA CYS A 153 -7.64 9.17 23.13
C CYS A 153 -6.46 10.02 23.64
N LYS A 154 -5.61 9.40 24.44
CA LYS A 154 -4.34 10.02 24.89
C LYS A 154 -3.25 9.67 23.87
N ILE A 155 -2.74 10.66 23.15
CA ILE A 155 -1.60 10.49 22.24
C ILE A 155 -0.32 10.83 23.02
N VAL A 156 0.67 9.96 22.97
CA VAL A 156 1.94 10.11 23.68
C VAL A 156 3.12 9.91 22.74
N GLU A 157 4.13 10.79 22.85
CA GLU A 157 5.41 10.64 22.14
C GLU A 157 6.31 9.73 22.96
N ASP A 158 6.44 8.45 22.53
CA ASP A 158 7.32 7.47 23.14
C ASP A 158 7.65 6.36 22.14
N THR A 159 8.70 5.57 22.41
CA THR A 159 9.12 4.45 21.56
C THR A 159 8.86 3.14 22.29
N ALA A 160 8.03 2.27 21.70
CA ALA A 160 7.76 0.93 22.21
C ALA A 160 8.99 0.03 21.97
N GLU A 161 9.47 -0.62 23.02
CA GLU A 161 10.68 -1.46 22.99
C GLU A 161 10.37 -2.93 23.31
N GLU A 162 9.40 -3.16 24.20
CA GLU A 162 9.11 -4.50 24.71
C GLU A 162 7.58 -4.69 24.90
N LEU A 163 7.08 -5.83 24.47
CA LEU A 163 5.71 -6.27 24.75
C LEU A 163 5.67 -6.99 26.09
N LEU A 164 4.81 -6.55 26.99
CA LEU A 164 4.64 -7.20 28.29
C LEU A 164 3.63 -8.35 28.17
N LEU A 165 4.09 -9.54 28.48
CA LEU A 165 3.32 -10.78 28.40
C LEU A 165 3.24 -11.44 29.77
N GLU A 166 2.04 -11.80 30.21
CA GLU A 166 1.80 -12.56 31.44
C GLU A 166 0.78 -13.68 31.16
N ASN A 167 1.11 -14.91 31.52
CA ASN A 167 0.23 -16.09 31.38
C ASN A 167 -0.38 -16.27 29.97
N GLY A 168 0.33 -15.90 28.90
CA GLY A 168 -0.14 -16.00 27.52
C GLY A 168 -1.05 -14.84 27.07
N GLU A 169 -1.15 -13.77 27.84
CA GLU A 169 -1.92 -12.57 27.54
C GLU A 169 -0.98 -11.35 27.41
N ALA A 170 -1.33 -10.40 26.53
CA ALA A 170 -0.65 -9.13 26.44
C ALA A 170 -1.19 -8.18 27.51
N VAL A 171 -0.32 -7.75 28.43
CA VAL A 171 -0.69 -6.91 29.58
C VAL A 171 -0.16 -5.48 29.48
N GLY A 172 0.49 -5.14 28.38
CA GLY A 172 0.98 -3.79 28.16
C GLY A 172 2.20 -3.71 27.26
N VAL A 173 2.81 -2.51 27.23
CA VAL A 173 4.01 -2.20 26.47
C VAL A 173 4.97 -1.41 27.33
N LYS A 174 6.25 -1.82 27.35
CA LYS A 174 7.33 -1.03 27.90
C LYS A 174 7.91 -0.16 26.80
N CYS A 175 7.89 1.13 27.01
CA CYS A 175 8.47 2.12 26.13
C CYS A 175 9.78 2.67 26.74
N LYS A 176 10.50 3.43 25.94
CA LYS A 176 11.78 4.05 26.33
C LYS A 176 11.66 4.89 27.61
N ASN A 177 10.57 5.67 27.74
CA ASN A 177 10.41 6.60 28.86
C ASN A 177 9.47 6.05 29.94
N LYS A 178 8.50 5.21 29.59
CA LYS A 178 7.46 4.75 30.52
C LYS A 178 6.86 3.42 30.11
N THR A 179 6.36 2.66 31.10
CA THR A 179 5.56 1.45 30.89
C THR A 179 4.08 1.79 30.87
N TYR A 180 3.34 1.23 29.91
CA TYR A 180 1.91 1.39 29.72
C TYR A 180 1.22 0.03 29.87
N TYR A 181 0.50 -0.20 30.97
CA TYR A 181 -0.30 -1.39 31.20
C TYR A 181 -1.66 -1.27 30.54
N ALA A 182 -2.14 -2.36 29.94
CA ALA A 182 -3.39 -2.41 29.21
C ALA A 182 -4.01 -3.81 29.25
N ASP A 183 -5.31 -3.88 28.99
CA ASP A 183 -6.05 -5.14 28.81
C ASP A 183 -5.95 -5.64 27.35
N SER A 184 -5.58 -4.76 26.43
CA SER A 184 -5.35 -5.10 25.03
C SER A 184 -4.27 -4.20 24.42
N VAL A 185 -3.45 -4.78 23.52
CA VAL A 185 -2.40 -4.08 22.77
C VAL A 185 -2.62 -4.25 21.27
N ILE A 186 -2.62 -3.16 20.52
CA ILE A 186 -2.75 -3.18 19.04
C ILE A 186 -1.44 -2.71 18.42
N ILE A 187 -0.78 -3.55 17.63
CA ILE A 187 0.45 -3.23 16.92
C ILE A 187 0.12 -2.69 15.53
N CYS A 188 0.42 -1.41 15.30
CA CYS A 188 0.15 -0.64 14.08
C CYS A 188 1.39 0.07 13.52
N CYS A 189 2.60 -0.52 13.71
CA CYS A 189 3.88 0.13 13.44
C CYS A 189 4.23 0.24 11.95
N GLY A 190 3.40 -0.31 11.05
CA GLY A 190 3.71 -0.36 9.62
C GLY A 190 4.81 -1.35 9.26
N GLY A 191 5.40 -1.20 8.08
CA GLY A 191 6.44 -2.06 7.54
C GLY A 191 7.86 -1.52 7.71
N LYS A 192 8.70 -1.72 6.66
CA LYS A 192 10.09 -1.22 6.58
C LYS A 192 10.32 -0.22 5.45
N SER A 193 9.33 0.04 4.61
CA SER A 193 9.43 1.00 3.52
C SER A 193 9.35 2.43 4.04
N TYR A 194 10.10 3.35 3.44
CA TYR A 194 10.23 4.76 3.86
C TYR A 194 10.60 4.93 5.35
N PRO A 195 11.75 4.42 5.82
CA PRO A 195 12.12 4.39 7.25
C PRO A 195 12.17 5.79 7.89
N LEU A 196 12.44 6.84 7.11
CA LEU A 196 12.40 8.23 7.57
C LEU A 196 11.00 8.67 8.04
N THR A 197 9.95 7.94 7.68
CA THR A 197 8.57 8.21 8.17
C THR A 197 8.28 7.55 9.51
N GLY A 198 9.17 6.68 9.99
CA GLY A 198 9.01 5.89 11.21
C GLY A 198 8.75 4.41 10.98
N SER A 199 8.63 3.95 9.73
CA SER A 199 8.44 2.53 9.38
C SER A 199 9.79 1.79 9.41
N THR A 200 10.29 1.48 10.60
CA THR A 200 11.62 0.87 10.83
C THR A 200 11.57 -0.62 11.14
N GLY A 201 10.34 -1.19 11.22
CA GLY A 201 10.12 -2.60 11.48
C GLY A 201 9.98 -2.97 12.96
N ASP A 202 9.78 -2.00 13.84
CA ASP A 202 9.62 -2.22 15.28
C ASP A 202 8.47 -3.19 15.60
N GLY A 203 7.36 -3.10 14.84
CA GLY A 203 6.23 -4.01 14.98
C GLY A 203 6.57 -5.48 14.78
N TYR A 204 7.53 -5.78 13.90
CA TYR A 204 8.01 -7.16 13.72
C TYR A 204 8.83 -7.65 14.90
N THR A 205 9.57 -6.76 15.56
CA THR A 205 10.31 -7.09 16.78
C THR A 205 9.34 -7.42 17.92
N LEU A 206 8.32 -6.59 18.13
CA LEU A 206 7.28 -6.83 19.13
C LEU A 206 6.50 -8.13 18.84
N ALA A 207 6.17 -8.37 17.57
CA ALA A 207 5.46 -9.59 17.17
C ALA A 207 6.30 -10.87 17.42
N LYS A 208 7.62 -10.82 17.17
CA LYS A 208 8.54 -11.93 17.48
C LYS A 208 8.62 -12.23 18.99
N GLN A 209 8.56 -11.19 19.84
CA GLN A 209 8.53 -11.39 21.31
C GLN A 209 7.27 -12.19 21.74
N ALA A 210 6.17 -12.04 21.00
CA ALA A 210 4.94 -12.81 21.18
C ALA A 210 4.93 -14.18 20.46
N GLY A 211 6.07 -14.62 19.90
CA GLY A 211 6.20 -15.91 19.22
C GLY A 211 5.67 -15.93 17.78
N HIS A 212 5.28 -14.80 17.22
CA HIS A 212 4.78 -14.75 15.84
C HIS A 212 5.87 -14.98 14.81
N THR A 213 5.50 -15.73 13.77
CA THR A 213 6.29 -15.91 12.56
C THR A 213 6.24 -14.64 11.71
N ILE A 214 7.41 -14.12 11.35
CA ILE A 214 7.53 -13.03 10.39
C ILE A 214 7.90 -13.62 9.04
N VAL A 215 6.96 -13.55 8.10
CA VAL A 215 7.23 -13.89 6.68
C VAL A 215 8.32 -12.97 6.15
N PRO A 216 9.32 -13.49 5.41
CA PRO A 216 10.45 -12.69 4.94
C PRO A 216 10.02 -11.40 4.25
N LEU A 217 10.59 -10.28 4.71
CA LEU A 217 10.25 -8.96 4.20
C LEU A 217 10.90 -8.73 2.84
N LYS A 218 10.12 -8.23 1.89
CA LYS A 218 10.54 -7.90 0.54
C LYS A 218 10.02 -6.51 0.15
N PRO A 219 10.73 -5.79 -0.74
CA PRO A 219 10.15 -4.60 -1.34
C PRO A 219 8.97 -4.99 -2.24
N SER A 220 7.87 -4.25 -2.16
CA SER A 220 6.72 -4.36 -3.07
C SER A 220 6.34 -2.98 -3.58
N LEU A 221 5.81 -2.91 -4.81
CA LEU A 221 5.58 -1.65 -5.51
C LEU A 221 6.89 -0.82 -5.58
N VAL A 222 7.93 -1.45 -6.08
CA VAL A 222 9.28 -0.92 -6.13
C VAL A 222 9.79 -0.88 -7.57
N PRO A 223 10.62 0.09 -7.98
CA PRO A 223 11.26 0.08 -9.28
C PRO A 223 12.16 -1.14 -9.47
N LEU A 224 12.31 -1.57 -10.73
CA LEU A 224 13.12 -2.71 -11.13
C LEU A 224 14.45 -2.24 -11.73
N GLU A 225 15.52 -2.88 -11.29
CA GLU A 225 16.87 -2.62 -11.79
C GLU A 225 17.15 -3.43 -13.05
N SER A 226 17.99 -2.87 -13.92
CA SER A 226 18.48 -3.53 -15.12
C SER A 226 19.92 -3.10 -15.41
N LYS A 227 20.76 -4.05 -15.77
CA LYS A 227 22.13 -3.81 -16.24
C LYS A 227 22.18 -3.34 -17.71
N ASN A 228 21.03 -3.34 -18.39
CA ASN A 228 20.93 -2.94 -19.78
C ASN A 228 21.19 -1.44 -19.94
N LEU A 229 22.25 -1.09 -20.66
CA LEU A 229 22.67 0.29 -20.91
C LEU A 229 21.60 1.14 -21.64
N ASP A 230 20.69 0.51 -22.37
CA ASP A 230 19.60 1.21 -23.03
C ASP A 230 18.69 1.95 -22.04
N CYS A 231 18.44 1.37 -20.87
CA CYS A 231 17.63 2.01 -19.82
C CYS A 231 18.22 3.38 -19.44
N LYS A 232 19.54 3.45 -19.25
CA LYS A 232 20.23 4.69 -18.92
C LYS A 232 20.11 5.72 -20.06
N SER A 233 20.22 5.29 -21.32
CA SER A 233 20.07 6.19 -22.48
C SER A 233 18.65 6.72 -22.64
N MET A 234 17.66 5.95 -22.17
CA MET A 234 16.24 6.32 -22.19
C MET A 234 15.77 7.02 -20.89
N GLN A 235 16.66 7.32 -19.95
CA GLN A 235 16.30 7.95 -18.67
C GLN A 235 15.33 9.13 -18.83
N GLY A 236 14.23 9.10 -18.05
CA GLY A 236 13.17 10.11 -18.08
C GLY A 236 12.17 9.94 -19.23
N LEU A 237 12.28 8.88 -20.05
CA LEU A 237 11.26 8.53 -21.04
C LEU A 237 10.09 7.84 -20.37
N ALA A 238 8.94 8.52 -20.33
CA ALA A 238 7.66 7.92 -19.93
C ALA A 238 6.91 7.41 -21.15
N LEU A 239 6.45 6.18 -21.09
CA LEU A 239 5.57 5.55 -22.07
C LEU A 239 4.19 5.37 -21.44
N LYS A 240 3.17 6.07 -21.97
CA LYS A 240 1.84 6.14 -21.35
C LYS A 240 0.94 4.95 -21.65
N ASN A 241 1.13 4.31 -22.80
CA ASN A 241 0.26 3.26 -23.31
C ASN A 241 1.13 2.13 -23.85
N VAL A 242 1.58 1.24 -22.99
CA VAL A 242 2.38 0.06 -23.37
C VAL A 242 1.80 -1.18 -22.72
N GLY A 243 1.97 -2.33 -23.38
CA GLY A 243 1.81 -3.64 -22.73
C GLY A 243 3.12 -4.00 -22.02
N LEU A 244 3.03 -4.48 -20.79
CA LEU A 244 4.17 -4.96 -20.02
C LEU A 244 3.91 -6.37 -19.54
N LYS A 245 4.76 -7.31 -19.98
CA LYS A 245 4.78 -8.69 -19.45
C LYS A 245 6.07 -8.90 -18.67
N ILE A 246 5.96 -9.60 -17.54
CA ILE A 246 7.13 -10.15 -16.85
C ILE A 246 7.15 -11.64 -17.09
N VAL A 247 8.24 -12.11 -17.68
CA VAL A 247 8.44 -13.50 -18.04
C VAL A 247 9.55 -14.10 -17.18
N ASP A 248 9.25 -15.17 -16.46
CA ASP A 248 10.26 -15.98 -15.77
C ASP A 248 11.01 -16.82 -16.82
N THR A 249 12.30 -16.57 -17.01
CA THR A 249 13.13 -17.21 -18.05
C THR A 249 13.37 -18.69 -17.78
N GLN A 250 13.30 -19.14 -16.51
CA GLN A 250 13.51 -20.53 -16.14
C GLN A 250 12.28 -21.39 -16.46
N SER A 251 11.09 -20.88 -16.20
CA SER A 251 9.84 -21.61 -16.43
C SER A 251 9.15 -21.26 -17.75
N GLY A 252 9.56 -20.18 -18.42
CA GLY A 252 8.89 -19.61 -19.59
C GLY A 252 7.51 -19.00 -19.29
N LYS A 253 7.11 -18.92 -18.02
CA LYS A 253 5.77 -18.44 -17.65
C LYS A 253 5.72 -16.91 -17.55
N THR A 254 4.65 -16.33 -18.05
CA THR A 254 4.30 -14.95 -17.79
C THR A 254 3.72 -14.87 -16.37
N VAL A 255 4.43 -14.15 -15.47
CA VAL A 255 4.01 -13.97 -14.07
C VAL A 255 3.21 -12.67 -13.86
N TYR A 256 3.28 -11.76 -14.82
CA TYR A 256 2.51 -10.51 -14.84
C TYR A 256 2.27 -10.08 -16.29
N ASP A 257 1.06 -9.57 -16.58
CA ASP A 257 0.67 -9.03 -17.89
C ASP A 257 -0.35 -7.90 -17.66
N ASP A 258 0.01 -6.68 -18.02
CA ASP A 258 -0.86 -5.51 -17.85
C ASP A 258 -0.54 -4.42 -18.89
N PHE A 259 -1.46 -3.47 -18.99
CA PHE A 259 -1.38 -2.33 -19.89
C PHE A 259 -1.40 -1.03 -19.11
N GLY A 260 -0.48 -0.10 -19.42
CA GLY A 260 -0.47 1.19 -18.74
C GLY A 260 0.78 2.03 -18.98
N GLU A 261 1.16 2.77 -17.94
CA GLU A 261 2.29 3.70 -17.98
C GLU A 261 3.53 3.11 -17.32
N MET A 262 4.68 3.28 -17.98
CA MET A 262 6.00 2.97 -17.43
C MET A 262 6.98 4.12 -17.68
N LEU A 263 8.08 4.11 -16.92
CA LEU A 263 9.14 5.10 -16.98
C LEU A 263 10.51 4.41 -17.03
N PHE A 264 11.37 4.78 -17.96
CA PHE A 264 12.78 4.41 -17.92
C PHE A 264 13.58 5.36 -17.02
N THR A 265 14.47 4.76 -16.23
CA THR A 265 15.34 5.45 -15.28
C THR A 265 16.81 5.11 -15.56
N HIS A 266 17.73 5.80 -14.90
CA HIS A 266 19.17 5.49 -15.04
C HIS A 266 19.57 4.11 -14.50
N PHE A 267 18.77 3.52 -13.63
CA PHE A 267 19.01 2.20 -13.03
C PHE A 267 18.16 1.07 -13.64
N GLY A 268 17.15 1.40 -14.47
CA GLY A 268 16.24 0.41 -15.03
C GLY A 268 14.85 0.99 -15.34
N MET A 269 13.81 0.48 -14.69
CA MET A 269 12.42 0.80 -14.99
C MET A 269 11.61 1.12 -13.74
N SER A 270 10.62 1.99 -13.90
CA SER A 270 9.65 2.41 -12.88
C SER A 270 8.30 2.74 -13.55
N GLY A 271 7.39 3.36 -12.81
CA GLY A 271 6.05 3.72 -13.27
C GLY A 271 4.99 2.72 -12.82
N PRO A 272 3.70 3.06 -12.94
CA PRO A 272 2.61 2.30 -12.33
C PRO A 272 2.60 0.81 -12.67
N THR A 273 2.74 0.43 -13.94
CA THR A 273 2.76 -0.98 -14.38
C THR A 273 3.98 -1.72 -13.86
N VAL A 274 5.16 -1.08 -13.85
CA VAL A 274 6.41 -1.69 -13.34
C VAL A 274 6.34 -1.89 -11.82
N LEU A 275 5.80 -0.90 -11.09
CA LEU A 275 5.60 -1.02 -9.65
C LEU A 275 4.63 -2.16 -9.31
N SER A 276 3.51 -2.27 -10.02
CA SER A 276 2.58 -3.40 -9.85
C SER A 276 3.22 -4.73 -10.22
N ALA A 277 4.00 -4.78 -11.32
CA ALA A 277 4.73 -5.98 -11.74
C ALA A 277 5.68 -6.49 -10.66
N SER A 278 6.34 -5.60 -9.92
CA SER A 278 7.30 -5.97 -8.88
C SER A 278 6.69 -6.84 -7.77
N SER A 279 5.41 -6.68 -7.45
CA SER A 279 4.72 -7.49 -6.45
C SER A 279 4.49 -8.96 -6.87
N HIS A 280 4.64 -9.28 -8.15
CA HIS A 280 4.54 -10.65 -8.70
C HIS A 280 5.88 -11.37 -8.77
N ILE A 281 6.99 -10.66 -8.65
CA ILE A 281 8.34 -11.23 -8.69
C ILE A 281 8.68 -11.72 -7.28
N ARG A 282 8.86 -13.03 -7.11
CA ARG A 282 9.07 -13.63 -5.78
C ARG A 282 10.52 -13.89 -5.46
N ASP A 283 11.25 -14.56 -6.34
CA ASP A 283 12.63 -14.97 -6.13
C ASP A 283 13.50 -14.31 -7.19
N ILE A 284 13.81 -13.02 -6.95
CA ILE A 284 14.60 -12.28 -7.91
C ILE A 284 16.06 -12.70 -7.86
N SER A 285 16.59 -13.02 -9.01
CA SER A 285 18.02 -13.21 -9.26
C SER A 285 18.35 -12.60 -10.61
N ASP A 286 19.62 -12.25 -10.81
CA ASP A 286 20.10 -11.64 -12.05
C ASP A 286 19.75 -12.50 -13.26
N GLY A 287 19.08 -11.94 -14.26
CA GLY A 287 18.68 -12.62 -15.49
C GLY A 287 17.51 -13.60 -15.37
N ARG A 288 16.94 -13.80 -14.18
CA ARG A 288 15.79 -14.71 -14.03
C ARG A 288 14.51 -14.18 -14.67
N TYR A 289 14.32 -12.87 -14.71
CA TYR A 289 13.11 -12.28 -15.25
C TYR A 289 13.41 -11.29 -16.37
N ASN A 290 12.56 -11.33 -17.38
CA ASN A 290 12.54 -10.37 -18.46
C ASN A 290 11.26 -9.54 -18.44
N ALA A 291 11.42 -8.21 -18.57
CA ALA A 291 10.35 -7.32 -18.91
C ALA A 291 10.22 -7.27 -20.45
N VAL A 292 9.10 -7.75 -20.96
CA VAL A 292 8.77 -7.73 -22.40
C VAL A 292 7.75 -6.62 -22.63
N ILE A 293 8.16 -5.58 -23.36
CA ILE A 293 7.40 -4.34 -23.55
C ILE A 293 6.84 -4.30 -24.96
N ASP A 294 5.50 -4.31 -25.08
CA ASP A 294 4.82 -3.97 -26.32
C ASP A 294 4.69 -2.45 -26.41
N ILE A 295 5.51 -1.83 -27.28
CA ILE A 295 5.57 -0.37 -27.45
C ILE A 295 4.36 0.15 -28.24
N LYS A 296 3.69 -0.69 -29.01
CA LYS A 296 2.56 -0.36 -29.87
C LYS A 296 1.37 -1.31 -29.68
N PRO A 297 0.82 -1.43 -28.45
CA PRO A 297 -0.22 -2.41 -28.14
C PRO A 297 -1.53 -2.18 -28.90
N ALA A 298 -1.81 -0.95 -29.33
CA ALA A 298 -2.99 -0.63 -30.13
C ALA A 298 -2.94 -1.16 -31.58
N LEU A 299 -1.78 -1.63 -32.05
CA LEU A 299 -1.60 -2.17 -33.39
C LEU A 299 -1.30 -3.67 -33.33
N SER A 300 -2.02 -4.48 -34.12
CA SER A 300 -1.60 -5.87 -34.35
C SER A 300 -0.25 -5.91 -35.10
N HIS A 301 0.40 -7.06 -35.13
CA HIS A 301 1.64 -7.25 -35.92
C HIS A 301 1.42 -6.84 -37.39
N GLU A 302 0.33 -7.27 -38.00
CA GLU A 302 -0.01 -6.96 -39.37
C GLU A 302 -0.26 -5.45 -39.60
N GLN A 303 -0.98 -4.81 -38.69
CA GLN A 303 -1.24 -3.36 -38.74
C GLN A 303 0.05 -2.56 -38.55
N LEU A 304 0.95 -3.02 -37.64
CA LEU A 304 2.24 -2.35 -37.43
C LEU A 304 3.16 -2.53 -38.65
N GLU A 305 3.20 -3.71 -39.27
CA GLU A 305 3.98 -3.96 -40.49
C GLU A 305 3.51 -3.06 -41.65
N LYS A 306 2.18 -2.95 -41.87
CA LYS A 306 1.59 -2.03 -42.87
C LYS A 306 1.91 -0.58 -42.55
N ARG A 307 1.91 -0.19 -41.28
CA ARG A 307 2.29 1.15 -40.84
C ARG A 307 3.76 1.45 -41.11
N LEU A 308 4.66 0.51 -40.78
CA LEU A 308 6.10 0.66 -41.06
C LEU A 308 6.38 0.78 -42.54
N GLN A 309 5.73 -0.03 -43.39
CA GLN A 309 5.84 0.05 -44.85
C GLN A 309 5.48 1.46 -45.32
N ARG A 310 4.30 1.95 -44.95
CA ARG A 310 3.84 3.30 -45.35
C ARG A 310 4.80 4.40 -44.87
N ASP A 311 5.24 4.32 -43.57
CA ASP A 311 6.14 5.37 -43.04
C ASP A 311 7.51 5.37 -43.75
N PHE A 312 8.03 4.22 -44.23
CA PHE A 312 9.24 4.12 -45.03
C PHE A 312 9.02 4.60 -46.45
N ASP A 313 7.90 4.30 -47.09
CA ASP A 313 7.54 4.77 -48.43
C ASP A 313 7.41 6.31 -48.46
N GLU A 314 6.77 6.91 -47.43
CA GLU A 314 6.66 8.36 -47.26
C GLU A 314 8.03 9.05 -47.05
N ASN A 315 9.03 8.33 -46.54
CA ASN A 315 10.36 8.85 -46.23
C ASN A 315 11.47 8.18 -47.07
N HIS A 316 11.16 7.65 -48.23
CA HIS A 316 12.02 6.73 -49.00
C HIS A 316 13.47 7.21 -49.22
N ASN A 317 13.72 8.55 -49.35
CA ASN A 317 15.05 9.11 -49.51
C ASN A 317 15.76 9.49 -48.21
N LYS A 318 15.08 9.40 -47.03
CA LYS A 318 15.67 9.69 -45.74
C LYS A 318 16.38 8.49 -45.15
N ASP A 319 17.32 8.78 -44.26
CA ASP A 319 17.89 7.75 -43.40
C ASP A 319 16.84 7.21 -42.44
N VAL A 320 16.91 5.91 -42.15
CA VAL A 320 15.95 5.24 -41.23
C VAL A 320 15.94 5.93 -39.88
N SER A 321 17.10 6.40 -39.38
CA SER A 321 17.19 7.13 -38.11
C SER A 321 16.29 8.36 -38.03
N ASN A 322 15.96 8.98 -39.17
CA ASN A 322 15.13 10.17 -39.29
C ASN A 322 13.65 9.89 -39.61
N SER A 323 13.29 8.62 -39.84
CA SER A 323 11.92 8.22 -40.25
C SER A 323 10.97 7.96 -39.08
N PHE A 324 11.47 7.74 -37.86
CA PHE A 324 10.68 7.34 -36.71
C PHE A 324 9.95 8.45 -35.94
N THR A 325 10.05 9.71 -36.37
CA THR A 325 9.54 10.88 -35.62
C THR A 325 8.04 10.84 -35.31
N LYS A 326 7.23 10.18 -36.17
CA LYS A 326 5.78 9.98 -35.94
C LYS A 326 5.46 8.67 -35.23
N LEU A 327 6.41 7.75 -35.11
CA LEU A 327 6.19 6.40 -34.55
C LEU A 327 6.75 6.25 -33.15
N LEU A 328 7.96 6.73 -32.89
CA LEU A 328 8.67 6.51 -31.62
C LEU A 328 9.04 7.83 -30.95
N PRO A 329 9.04 7.89 -29.62
CA PRO A 329 9.67 8.98 -28.88
C PRO A 329 11.16 9.08 -29.21
N LYS A 330 11.69 10.30 -29.30
CA LYS A 330 13.08 10.56 -29.73
C LYS A 330 14.12 9.72 -28.96
N LYS A 331 13.96 9.56 -27.64
CA LYS A 331 14.89 8.78 -26.79
C LYS A 331 14.87 7.27 -27.06
N LEU A 332 13.81 6.76 -27.69
CA LEU A 332 13.67 5.33 -28.00
C LEU A 332 14.29 4.97 -29.36
N VAL A 333 14.49 5.94 -30.25
CA VAL A 333 14.95 5.69 -31.62
C VAL A 333 16.32 5.00 -31.64
N VAL A 334 17.31 5.54 -30.95
CA VAL A 334 18.69 4.98 -30.94
C VAL A 334 18.74 3.57 -30.32
N PRO A 335 18.12 3.29 -29.15
CA PRO A 335 18.05 1.93 -28.62
C PRO A 335 17.37 0.93 -29.58
N VAL A 336 16.28 1.33 -30.24
CA VAL A 336 15.58 0.48 -31.20
C VAL A 336 16.48 0.21 -32.42
N LEU A 337 17.12 1.22 -32.99
CA LEU A 337 18.03 1.05 -34.13
C LEU A 337 19.21 0.12 -33.82
N LYS A 338 19.84 0.30 -32.65
CA LYS A 338 20.93 -0.57 -32.19
C LYS A 338 20.50 -2.03 -32.10
N ARG A 339 19.31 -2.30 -31.54
CA ARG A 339 18.78 -3.66 -31.40
C ARG A 339 18.26 -4.24 -32.71
N TRP A 340 17.77 -3.39 -33.59
CA TRP A 340 17.38 -3.81 -34.94
C TRP A 340 18.58 -4.24 -35.79
N GLY A 341 19.79 -3.73 -35.48
CA GLY A 341 21.03 -4.18 -36.09
C GLY A 341 21.29 -3.69 -37.52
N ILE A 342 20.66 -2.60 -37.93
CA ILE A 342 20.88 -1.99 -39.24
C ILE A 342 21.66 -0.67 -39.11
N PRO A 343 22.41 -0.27 -40.16
CA PRO A 343 23.08 1.04 -40.20
C PRO A 343 22.10 2.23 -40.05
N PHE A 344 22.48 3.23 -39.25
CA PHE A 344 21.63 4.39 -39.00
C PHE A 344 21.35 5.26 -40.22
N ASP A 345 22.27 5.27 -41.17
CA ASP A 345 22.26 5.99 -42.46
C ASP A 345 21.63 5.17 -43.58
N LYS A 346 21.17 3.94 -43.30
CA LYS A 346 20.45 3.13 -44.28
C LYS A 346 19.22 3.88 -44.77
N LYS A 347 19.02 3.94 -46.11
CA LYS A 347 17.86 4.62 -46.71
C LYS A 347 16.58 3.79 -46.50
N CYS A 348 15.47 4.48 -46.25
CA CYS A 348 14.17 3.84 -46.03
C CYS A 348 13.75 2.96 -47.21
N ASN A 349 14.04 3.37 -48.45
CA ASN A 349 13.72 2.59 -49.67
C ASN A 349 14.54 1.28 -49.80
N SER A 350 15.61 1.12 -49.06
CA SER A 350 16.47 -0.07 -49.10
C SER A 350 16.17 -1.05 -47.95
N VAL A 351 15.18 -0.73 -47.10
CA VAL A 351 14.76 -1.62 -46.01
C VAL A 351 13.97 -2.81 -46.57
N THR A 352 14.48 -4.01 -46.36
CA THR A 352 13.85 -5.25 -46.83
C THR A 352 12.60 -5.62 -46.06
N LYS A 353 11.82 -6.58 -46.57
CA LYS A 353 10.64 -7.11 -45.88
C LYS A 353 11.02 -7.82 -44.57
N GLU A 354 12.12 -8.58 -44.58
CA GLU A 354 12.63 -9.28 -43.38
C GLU A 354 13.04 -8.27 -42.32
N GLU A 355 13.76 -7.21 -42.68
CA GLU A 355 14.16 -6.17 -41.72
C GLU A 355 12.95 -5.46 -41.12
N ARG A 356 11.91 -5.15 -41.90
CA ARG A 356 10.66 -4.59 -41.37
C ARG A 356 9.97 -5.53 -40.40
N ARG A 357 9.96 -6.85 -40.71
CA ARG A 357 9.38 -7.85 -39.84
C ARG A 357 10.15 -7.96 -38.52
N THR A 358 11.49 -7.97 -38.57
CA THR A 358 12.36 -7.92 -37.40
C THR A 358 12.10 -6.67 -36.54
N LEU A 359 11.92 -5.50 -37.15
CA LEU A 359 11.57 -4.27 -36.44
C LEU A 359 10.17 -4.38 -35.80
N CYS A 360 9.22 -4.96 -36.53
CA CYS A 360 7.87 -5.18 -35.99
C CYS A 360 7.90 -6.03 -34.73
N GLU A 361 8.60 -7.19 -34.77
CA GLU A 361 8.79 -8.06 -33.61
C GLU A 361 9.49 -7.34 -32.46
N LEU A 362 10.53 -6.58 -32.73
CA LEU A 362 11.24 -5.80 -31.72
C LEU A 362 10.33 -4.77 -31.03
N LEU A 363 9.47 -4.07 -31.78
CA LEU A 363 8.54 -3.09 -31.24
C LEU A 363 7.38 -3.74 -30.45
N LYS A 364 7.02 -4.97 -30.78
CA LYS A 364 6.00 -5.76 -30.07
C LYS A 364 6.55 -6.48 -28.84
N ALA A 365 7.89 -6.71 -28.78
CA ALA A 365 8.54 -7.43 -27.72
C ALA A 365 9.91 -6.83 -27.36
N PHE A 366 9.92 -5.54 -27.00
CA PHE A 366 11.15 -4.87 -26.56
C PHE A 366 11.53 -5.39 -25.16
N THR A 367 12.50 -6.29 -25.11
CA THR A 367 12.86 -7.01 -23.91
C THR A 367 13.93 -6.29 -23.10
N VAL A 368 13.73 -6.19 -21.78
CA VAL A 368 14.71 -5.67 -20.82
C VAL A 368 14.90 -6.69 -19.71
N GLU A 369 16.13 -7.15 -19.53
CA GLU A 369 16.50 -8.07 -18.45
C GLU A 369 16.41 -7.36 -17.10
N ILE A 370 15.83 -8.04 -16.11
CA ILE A 370 15.69 -7.54 -14.74
C ILE A 370 16.83 -8.13 -13.90
N SER A 371 17.64 -7.27 -13.29
CA SER A 371 18.75 -7.68 -12.43
C SER A 371 18.43 -7.64 -10.93
N GLY A 372 17.43 -6.86 -10.53
CA GLY A 372 17.10 -6.70 -9.11
C GLY A 372 15.92 -5.78 -8.84
N PHE A 373 15.59 -5.68 -7.55
CA PHE A 373 14.73 -4.63 -7.00
C PHE A 373 15.57 -3.44 -6.53
N ARG A 374 15.02 -2.24 -6.59
CA ARG A 374 15.54 -1.14 -5.76
C ARG A 374 15.39 -1.49 -4.26
N PRO A 375 16.22 -0.89 -3.38
CA PRO A 375 16.18 -1.13 -1.95
C PRO A 375 14.78 -0.98 -1.34
N ILE A 376 14.50 -1.75 -0.27
CA ILE A 376 13.19 -1.75 0.41
C ILE A 376 12.81 -0.37 0.96
N GLU A 377 13.79 0.46 1.23
CA GLU A 377 13.63 1.85 1.68
C GLU A 377 12.97 2.74 0.62
N GLU A 378 13.12 2.38 -0.67
CA GLU A 378 12.50 3.08 -1.81
C GLU A 378 11.14 2.45 -2.22
N ALA A 379 10.78 1.31 -1.66
CA ALA A 379 9.52 0.64 -1.95
C ALA A 379 8.33 1.44 -1.42
N ILE A 380 7.22 1.44 -2.13
CA ILE A 380 5.99 2.09 -1.65
C ILE A 380 5.44 1.33 -0.44
N ILE A 381 5.51 -0.01 -0.47
CA ILE A 381 5.02 -0.89 0.57
C ILE A 381 6.00 -2.05 0.84
N THR A 382 5.94 -2.60 2.05
CA THR A 382 6.61 -3.83 2.42
C THR A 382 5.69 -5.02 2.16
N SER A 383 6.14 -6.03 1.44
CA SER A 383 5.53 -7.36 1.36
C SER A 383 6.18 -8.27 2.39
N GLY A 384 5.43 -9.25 2.92
CA GLY A 384 5.82 -10.00 4.11
C GLY A 384 5.34 -9.30 5.39
N GLY A 385 5.59 -9.90 6.54
CA GLY A 385 5.13 -9.39 7.84
C GLY A 385 4.62 -10.49 8.75
N VAL A 386 3.77 -10.13 9.71
CA VAL A 386 3.16 -11.10 10.65
C VAL A 386 2.27 -12.05 9.87
N LYS A 387 2.54 -13.35 10.02
CA LYS A 387 1.89 -14.41 9.27
C LYS A 387 0.38 -14.43 9.51
N THR A 388 -0.42 -14.30 8.45
CA THR A 388 -1.87 -14.16 8.52
C THR A 388 -2.58 -15.35 9.15
N THR A 389 -2.04 -16.57 9.06
CA THR A 389 -2.62 -17.77 9.69
C THR A 389 -2.56 -17.75 11.22
N GLU A 390 -1.71 -16.90 11.79
CA GLU A 390 -1.54 -16.70 13.23
C GLU A 390 -2.39 -15.53 13.77
N ILE A 391 -3.19 -14.90 12.91
CA ILE A 391 -4.11 -13.80 13.25
C ILE A 391 -5.55 -14.27 12.95
N ASN A 392 -6.49 -13.91 13.81
CA ASN A 392 -7.91 -14.15 13.56
C ASN A 392 -8.45 -13.10 12.57
N PRO A 393 -8.88 -13.47 11.35
CA PRO A 393 -9.34 -12.51 10.34
C PRO A 393 -10.64 -11.78 10.72
N LYS A 394 -11.38 -12.26 11.72
CA LYS A 394 -12.64 -11.67 12.16
C LYS A 394 -12.48 -10.62 13.26
N THR A 395 -11.32 -10.61 13.95
CA THR A 395 -11.05 -9.72 15.09
C THR A 395 -9.72 -9.01 14.99
N MET A 396 -8.82 -9.43 14.09
CA MET A 396 -7.41 -9.03 14.02
C MET A 396 -6.60 -9.42 15.26
N GLU A 397 -7.14 -10.25 16.16
CA GLU A 397 -6.47 -10.75 17.36
C GLU A 397 -5.45 -11.84 17.01
N SER A 398 -4.34 -11.86 17.74
CA SER A 398 -3.38 -12.96 17.73
C SER A 398 -4.06 -14.28 18.14
N ARG A 399 -3.69 -15.36 17.45
CA ARG A 399 -4.07 -16.72 17.86
C ARG A 399 -3.09 -17.33 18.89
N LEU A 400 -1.97 -16.66 19.12
CA LEU A 400 -0.89 -17.12 19.99
C LEU A 400 -0.94 -16.44 21.37
N VAL A 401 -1.32 -15.16 21.40
CA VAL A 401 -1.33 -14.32 22.60
C VAL A 401 -2.66 -13.59 22.67
N LYS A 402 -3.43 -13.83 23.73
CA LYS A 402 -4.72 -13.18 23.96
C LYS A 402 -4.52 -11.68 24.26
N GLY A 403 -5.45 -10.84 23.80
CA GLY A 403 -5.37 -9.39 23.99
C GLY A 403 -4.32 -8.68 23.13
N LEU A 404 -3.64 -9.39 22.21
CA LEU A 404 -2.72 -8.84 21.24
C LEU A 404 -3.37 -8.76 19.86
N TYR A 405 -3.33 -7.59 19.21
CA TYR A 405 -3.94 -7.34 17.90
C TYR A 405 -2.93 -6.77 16.93
N PHE A 406 -3.18 -6.96 15.63
CA PHE A 406 -2.36 -6.42 14.56
C PHE A 406 -3.21 -5.67 13.53
N ALA A 407 -2.71 -4.53 13.01
CA ALA A 407 -3.42 -3.81 11.95
C ALA A 407 -2.46 -3.06 11.00
N GLY A 408 -2.86 -2.96 9.74
CA GLY A 408 -2.11 -2.28 8.69
C GLY A 408 -0.94 -3.09 8.15
N GLU A 409 0.05 -2.40 7.62
CA GLU A 409 1.20 -2.95 6.86
C GLU A 409 2.12 -3.89 7.66
N VAL A 410 1.95 -3.99 8.98
CA VAL A 410 2.68 -4.98 9.80
C VAL A 410 2.24 -6.41 9.51
N ILE A 411 1.02 -6.60 9.00
CA ILE A 411 0.46 -7.89 8.59
C ILE A 411 0.99 -8.25 7.20
N ASP A 412 1.24 -9.54 6.96
CA ASP A 412 1.64 -10.06 5.63
C ASP A 412 0.48 -9.95 4.61
N CYS A 413 0.15 -8.71 4.25
CA CYS A 413 -0.82 -8.34 3.22
C CYS A 413 -0.36 -7.09 2.50
N ASP A 414 -0.24 -7.16 1.17
CA ASP A 414 0.06 -6.01 0.33
C ASP A 414 -0.80 -6.01 -0.94
N ALA A 415 -1.16 -4.82 -1.38
CA ALA A 415 -2.03 -4.58 -2.52
C ALA A 415 -1.35 -3.69 -3.56
N TYR A 416 -1.93 -3.61 -4.77
CA TYR A 416 -1.46 -2.70 -5.82
C TYR A 416 -1.54 -1.23 -5.43
N THR A 417 -0.95 -0.39 -6.27
CA THR A 417 -1.13 1.07 -6.18
C THR A 417 -2.59 1.44 -6.45
N GLY A 418 -3.03 2.60 -5.94
CA GLY A 418 -4.38 3.07 -6.25
C GLY A 418 -5.30 3.27 -5.05
N GLY A 419 -4.76 3.30 -3.82
CA GLY A 419 -5.52 3.53 -2.58
C GLY A 419 -5.83 2.27 -1.78
N PHE A 420 -5.49 1.08 -2.31
CA PHE A 420 -5.79 -0.20 -1.67
C PHE A 420 -5.05 -0.40 -0.34
N ASN A 421 -3.76 -0.05 -0.26
CA ASN A 421 -2.96 -0.26 0.95
C ASN A 421 -3.39 0.63 2.13
N LEU A 422 -3.85 1.85 1.85
CA LEU A 422 -4.45 2.70 2.89
C LEU A 422 -5.79 2.14 3.34
N GLN A 423 -6.62 1.62 2.44
CA GLN A 423 -7.87 0.96 2.80
C GLN A 423 -7.62 -0.27 3.69
N ILE A 424 -6.61 -1.10 3.40
CA ILE A 424 -6.20 -2.20 4.30
C ILE A 424 -5.92 -1.65 5.70
N ALA A 425 -5.18 -0.54 5.80
CA ALA A 425 -4.84 0.06 7.07
C ALA A 425 -6.08 0.59 7.81
N TRP A 426 -7.00 1.26 7.11
CA TRP A 426 -8.25 1.75 7.70
C TRP A 426 -9.12 0.61 8.20
N SER A 427 -9.39 -0.39 7.35
CA SER A 427 -10.32 -1.49 7.66
C SER A 427 -9.80 -2.40 8.75
N THR A 428 -8.52 -2.79 8.70
CA THR A 428 -7.91 -3.64 9.75
C THR A 428 -7.77 -2.88 11.07
N GLY A 429 -7.42 -1.58 11.01
CA GLY A 429 -7.37 -0.71 12.18
C GLY A 429 -8.73 -0.58 12.86
N ASN A 430 -9.78 -0.31 12.09
CA ASN A 430 -11.15 -0.22 12.59
C ASN A 430 -11.59 -1.53 13.29
N LEU A 431 -11.37 -2.67 12.61
CA LEU A 431 -11.76 -3.98 13.15
C LEU A 431 -10.95 -4.35 14.41
N ALA A 432 -9.63 -4.11 14.41
CA ALA A 432 -8.79 -4.36 15.58
C ALA A 432 -9.18 -3.47 16.76
N GLY A 433 -9.45 -2.18 16.51
CA GLY A 433 -9.87 -1.23 17.56
C GLY A 433 -11.19 -1.60 18.20
N GLU A 434 -12.22 -1.93 17.40
CA GLU A 434 -13.50 -2.44 17.89
C GLU A 434 -13.29 -3.71 18.72
N SER A 435 -12.58 -4.70 18.17
CA SER A 435 -12.40 -6.01 18.85
C SER A 435 -11.61 -5.89 20.16
N ALA A 436 -10.61 -5.01 20.22
CA ALA A 436 -9.79 -4.78 21.39
C ALA A 436 -10.55 -4.09 22.53
N ALA A 437 -11.68 -3.45 22.24
CA ALA A 437 -12.50 -2.75 23.23
C ALA A 437 -13.50 -3.66 23.97
N TYR A 438 -13.76 -4.86 23.45
CA TYR A 438 -14.61 -5.89 24.06
C TYR A 438 -13.77 -6.90 24.86
#